data_a6a7fa25e1ceeaaac88d3985a0dbc36a
#
_entry.id   a6a7fa25e1ceeaaac88d3985a0dbc36a
#
_cell.length_a   1.000
_cell.length_b   1.000
_cell.length_c   1.000
_cell.angle_alpha   90.00
_cell.angle_beta   90.00
_cell.angle_gamma   90.00
#
_symmetry.space_group_name_H-M   'P 1'
#
loop_
_entity.id
_entity.type
_entity.pdbx_description
1 polymer ?
#
loop_
_entity_poly.entity_id
_entity_poly.type
_entity_poly.pdbx_seq_one_letter_code
_entity_poly.pdbx_strand_id
1 'polypeptide(L)'
;MHIPDGLIPFEQALAYLIVSLVILSIFFYYTSRKVDMEKRLVLTGVLTAIVVVATSFTIPSPMGVQIHFFIIPLVVFILGPFNASLVSFLALLVQALALGEGGVTALGANVLDMGIVLSLVVYAVYKLFSSIDRRIAIFVSTVMGIIAATFMQIFILAIANASSLEVLLASLLPYYLMVAIMEGIINIVIMEFISRMDASILDIEKV
;
A
#
# COMPACT_ATOMS: atom_id res chain seq x y z
N MET A 1 -3.07 -2.47 -9.00
CA MET A 1 -4.35 -2.30 -8.25
C MET A 1 -4.97 -0.91 -8.44
N HIS A 2 -4.53 -0.14 -9.39
CA HIS A 2 -5.06 1.22 -9.58
C HIS A 2 -6.49 1.19 -10.14
N ILE A 3 -7.41 1.90 -9.50
CA ILE A 3 -8.73 2.18 -10.04
C ILE A 3 -8.55 3.32 -11.05
N PRO A 4 -8.87 3.11 -12.34
CA PRO A 4 -8.76 4.17 -13.35
C PRO A 4 -9.91 5.18 -13.24
N ASP A 5 -9.74 6.33 -13.89
CA ASP A 5 -10.80 7.33 -14.00
C ASP A 5 -12.04 6.78 -14.72
N GLY A 6 -13.20 7.24 -14.29
CA GLY A 6 -14.49 6.89 -14.91
C GLY A 6 -15.17 5.64 -14.36
N LEU A 7 -14.50 4.82 -13.53
CA LEU A 7 -15.14 3.67 -12.88
C LEU A 7 -15.95 4.04 -11.62
N ILE A 8 -15.62 5.17 -10.99
CA ILE A 8 -16.28 5.66 -9.79
C ILE A 8 -17.03 6.95 -10.13
N PRO A 9 -18.32 7.10 -9.77
CA PRO A 9 -19.03 8.36 -9.88
C PRO A 9 -18.31 9.51 -9.19
N PHE A 10 -18.34 10.71 -9.77
CA PHE A 10 -17.54 11.85 -9.29
C PHE A 10 -17.84 12.21 -7.82
N GLU A 11 -19.10 12.14 -7.38
CA GLU A 11 -19.48 12.42 -6.00
C GLU A 11 -18.85 11.44 -5.01
N GLN A 12 -18.79 10.14 -5.37
CA GLN A 12 -18.14 9.12 -4.56
C GLN A 12 -16.63 9.32 -4.56
N ALA A 13 -16.04 9.62 -5.70
CA ALA A 13 -14.61 9.89 -5.84
C ALA A 13 -14.17 11.07 -4.95
N LEU A 14 -14.96 12.15 -4.95
CA LEU A 14 -14.75 13.31 -4.08
C LEU A 14 -14.85 12.94 -2.60
N ALA A 15 -15.85 12.14 -2.22
CA ALA A 15 -15.99 11.66 -0.85
C ALA A 15 -14.77 10.84 -0.39
N TYR A 16 -14.29 9.91 -1.21
CA TYR A 16 -13.07 9.14 -0.91
C TYR A 16 -11.83 10.04 -0.80
N LEU A 17 -11.71 11.06 -1.66
CA LEU A 17 -10.61 12.01 -1.59
C LEU A 17 -10.62 12.80 -0.28
N ILE A 18 -11.78 13.32 0.12
CA ILE A 18 -11.92 14.06 1.39
C ILE A 18 -11.57 13.16 2.57
N VAL A 19 -12.11 11.94 2.63
CA VAL A 19 -11.83 10.98 3.71
C VAL A 19 -10.34 10.66 3.77
N SER A 20 -9.72 10.36 2.63
CA SER A 20 -8.29 10.05 2.57
C SER A 20 -7.43 11.22 3.03
N LEU A 21 -7.73 12.46 2.59
CA LEU A 21 -6.98 13.65 2.99
C LEU A 21 -7.12 13.96 4.49
N VAL A 22 -8.31 13.76 5.07
CA VAL A 22 -8.52 13.92 6.51
C VAL A 22 -7.66 12.90 7.29
N ILE A 23 -7.70 11.63 6.91
CA ILE A 23 -6.92 10.58 7.56
C ILE A 23 -5.41 10.86 7.41
N LEU A 24 -4.95 11.20 6.21
CA LEU A 24 -3.53 11.54 5.96
C LEU A 24 -3.10 12.78 6.76
N SER A 25 -3.96 13.77 6.92
CA SER A 25 -3.67 14.95 7.75
C SER A 25 -3.46 14.57 9.21
N ILE A 26 -4.29 13.66 9.73
CA ILE A 26 -4.14 13.09 11.07
C ILE A 26 -2.81 12.32 11.17
N PHE A 27 -2.48 11.47 10.20
CA PHE A 27 -1.22 10.70 10.20
C PHE A 27 0.00 11.61 10.13
N PHE A 28 -0.04 12.64 9.29
CA PHE A 28 1.00 13.65 9.21
C PHE A 28 1.19 14.39 10.54
N TYR A 29 0.10 14.78 11.20
CA TYR A 29 0.16 15.42 12.52
C TYR A 29 0.85 14.54 13.56
N TYR A 30 0.55 13.24 13.64
CA TYR A 30 1.22 12.32 14.55
C TYR A 30 2.69 12.10 14.18
N THR A 31 3.00 12.01 12.90
CA THR A 31 4.36 11.81 12.41
C THR A 31 5.24 13.05 12.66
N SER A 32 4.70 14.25 12.43
CA SER A 32 5.45 15.52 12.59
C SER A 32 5.89 15.82 14.02
N ARG A 33 5.34 15.12 15.00
CA ARG A 33 5.71 15.26 16.42
C ARG A 33 6.80 14.28 16.87
N LYS A 34 7.28 13.40 16.00
CA LYS A 34 8.38 12.48 16.34
C LYS A 34 9.74 13.19 16.31
N VAL A 35 10.65 12.76 17.17
CA VAL A 35 11.98 13.41 17.40
C VAL A 35 12.84 13.42 16.11
N ASP A 36 12.75 12.39 15.27
CA ASP A 36 13.59 12.23 14.07
C ASP A 36 12.88 12.67 12.77
N MET A 37 12.14 13.77 12.81
CA MET A 37 11.31 14.21 11.67
C MET A 37 12.12 14.44 10.40
N GLU A 38 13.28 15.07 10.46
CA GLU A 38 14.13 15.33 9.28
C GLU A 38 14.54 14.04 8.58
N LYS A 39 15.03 13.05 9.33
CA LYS A 39 15.40 11.75 8.81
C LYS A 39 14.19 11.05 8.18
N ARG A 40 13.02 11.14 8.80
CA ARG A 40 11.77 10.56 8.30
C ARG A 40 11.30 11.21 7.00
N LEU A 41 11.42 12.53 6.88
CA LEU A 41 11.07 13.25 5.64
C LEU A 41 11.98 12.84 4.48
N VAL A 42 13.29 12.75 4.72
CA VAL A 42 14.25 12.29 3.70
C VAL A 42 13.92 10.85 3.27
N LEU A 43 13.71 9.94 4.22
CA LEU A 43 13.35 8.54 3.94
C LEU A 43 11.99 8.45 3.22
N THR A 44 11.01 9.27 3.60
CA THR A 44 9.72 9.33 2.90
C THR A 44 9.90 9.71 1.44
N GLY A 45 10.70 10.74 1.14
CA GLY A 45 11.01 11.14 -0.24
C GLY A 45 11.73 10.06 -1.04
N VAL A 46 12.78 9.45 -0.47
CA VAL A 46 13.56 8.39 -1.10
C VAL A 46 12.68 7.15 -1.36
N LEU A 47 11.92 6.71 -0.35
CA LEU A 47 11.03 5.56 -0.51
C LEU A 47 9.88 5.83 -1.47
N THR A 48 9.36 7.07 -1.54
CA THR A 48 8.38 7.46 -2.57
C THR A 48 8.97 7.25 -3.97
N ALA A 49 10.19 7.73 -4.23
CA ALA A 49 10.84 7.55 -5.51
C ALA A 49 11.06 6.06 -5.84
N ILE A 50 11.50 5.26 -4.86
CA ILE A 50 11.67 3.81 -5.01
C ILE A 50 10.32 3.14 -5.33
N VAL A 51 9.26 3.49 -4.62
CA VAL A 51 7.91 2.93 -4.86
C VAL A 51 7.46 3.28 -6.27
N VAL A 52 7.53 4.54 -6.70
CA VAL A 52 7.15 4.96 -8.05
C VAL A 52 7.89 4.15 -9.10
N VAL A 53 9.22 4.07 -9.00
CA VAL A 53 10.04 3.33 -10.00
C VAL A 53 9.73 1.84 -9.97
N ALA A 54 9.68 1.22 -8.78
CA ALA A 54 9.50 -0.23 -8.66
C ALA A 54 8.10 -0.68 -9.11
N THR A 55 7.07 0.12 -8.87
CA THR A 55 5.69 -0.21 -9.26
C THR A 55 5.39 0.10 -10.73
N SER A 56 6.18 0.96 -11.39
CA SER A 56 6.09 1.20 -12.83
C SER A 56 6.64 0.04 -13.67
N PHE A 57 7.42 -0.88 -13.08
CA PHE A 57 7.84 -2.09 -13.77
C PHE A 57 6.74 -3.15 -13.67
N THR A 58 6.05 -3.39 -14.77
CA THR A 58 5.05 -4.43 -14.88
C THR A 58 5.65 -5.69 -15.49
N ILE A 59 5.40 -6.84 -14.86
CA ILE A 59 5.81 -8.15 -15.36
C ILE A 59 4.60 -8.78 -16.06
N PRO A 60 4.70 -9.11 -17.37
CA PRO A 60 3.62 -9.79 -18.05
C PRO A 60 3.41 -11.19 -17.44
N SER A 61 2.19 -11.48 -17.01
CA SER A 61 1.85 -12.80 -16.52
C SER A 61 1.34 -13.70 -17.67
N PRO A 62 1.44 -15.04 -17.52
CA PRO A 62 0.87 -15.97 -18.48
C PRO A 62 -0.65 -15.82 -18.67
N MET A 63 -1.32 -15.16 -17.72
CA MET A 63 -2.77 -14.88 -17.77
C MET A 63 -3.12 -13.58 -18.49
N GLY A 64 -2.13 -12.88 -19.10
CA GLY A 64 -2.32 -11.61 -19.80
C GLY A 64 -2.53 -10.40 -18.91
N VAL A 65 -2.44 -10.57 -17.58
CA VAL A 65 -2.56 -9.49 -16.61
C VAL A 65 -1.17 -9.00 -16.23
N GLN A 66 -0.96 -7.69 -16.17
CA GLN A 66 0.32 -7.12 -15.75
C GLN A 66 0.47 -7.22 -14.23
N ILE A 67 1.53 -7.87 -13.77
CA ILE A 67 1.89 -7.95 -12.34
C ILE A 67 2.78 -6.78 -11.99
N HIS A 68 2.40 -6.02 -10.99
CA HIS A 68 3.27 -5.09 -10.30
C HIS A 68 3.18 -5.31 -8.79
N PHE A 69 4.28 -5.08 -8.10
CA PHE A 69 4.34 -5.16 -6.65
C PHE A 69 3.81 -3.87 -6.02
N PHE A 70 3.32 -3.97 -4.78
CA PHE A 70 2.84 -2.80 -4.03
C PHE A 70 4.00 -2.03 -3.39
N ILE A 71 4.99 -2.76 -2.86
CA ILE A 71 6.13 -2.23 -2.09
C ILE A 71 5.72 -1.53 -0.78
N ILE A 72 4.47 -1.12 -0.66
CA ILE A 72 3.97 -0.42 0.54
C ILE A 72 4.09 -1.25 1.83
N PRO A 73 3.86 -2.60 1.85
CA PRO A 73 4.14 -3.41 3.04
C PRO A 73 5.60 -3.28 3.51
N LEU A 74 6.56 -3.26 2.59
CA LEU A 74 7.97 -3.03 2.92
C LEU A 74 8.19 -1.65 3.56
N VAL A 75 7.55 -0.62 3.03
CA VAL A 75 7.63 0.75 3.60
C VAL A 75 7.03 0.78 5.01
N VAL A 76 5.97 0.02 5.29
CA VAL A 76 5.41 -0.11 6.64
C VAL A 76 6.44 -0.67 7.62
N PHE A 77 7.22 -1.68 7.22
CA PHE A 77 8.26 -2.25 8.09
C PHE A 77 9.40 -1.26 8.36
N ILE A 78 9.70 -0.37 7.41
CA ILE A 78 10.78 0.61 7.53
C ILE A 78 10.35 1.86 8.29
N LEU A 79 9.20 2.47 7.94
CA LEU A 79 8.77 3.79 8.44
C LEU A 79 7.54 3.76 9.34
N GLY A 80 6.91 2.59 9.50
CA GLY A 80 5.63 2.46 10.19
C GLY A 80 4.42 2.86 9.31
N PRO A 81 3.19 2.59 9.77
CA PRO A 81 1.99 2.65 8.94
C PRO A 81 1.62 4.07 8.50
N PHE A 82 1.83 5.07 9.33
CA PHE A 82 1.44 6.45 9.02
C PHE A 82 2.30 7.05 7.91
N ASN A 83 3.63 6.87 7.99
CA ASN A 83 4.54 7.32 6.93
C ASN A 83 4.36 6.49 5.64
N ALA A 84 4.09 5.19 5.75
CA ALA A 84 3.83 4.36 4.59
C ALA A 84 2.57 4.83 3.83
N SER A 85 1.53 5.26 4.54
CA SER A 85 0.34 5.85 3.90
C SER A 85 0.67 7.17 3.19
N LEU A 86 1.56 8.00 3.75
CA LEU A 86 2.03 9.23 3.10
C LEU A 86 2.89 8.94 1.86
N VAL A 87 3.81 7.95 1.94
CA VAL A 87 4.58 7.47 0.80
C VAL A 87 3.67 6.97 -0.31
N SER A 88 2.65 6.17 0.04
CA SER A 88 1.66 5.67 -0.92
C SER A 88 0.90 6.81 -1.60
N PHE A 89 0.43 7.80 -0.82
CA PHE A 89 -0.24 8.99 -1.39
C PHE A 89 0.64 9.72 -2.39
N LEU A 90 1.89 10.02 -2.01
CA LEU A 90 2.83 10.72 -2.88
C LEU A 90 3.17 9.92 -4.14
N ALA A 91 3.37 8.60 -4.00
CA ALA A 91 3.63 7.72 -5.14
C ALA A 91 2.45 7.67 -6.11
N LEU A 92 1.24 7.44 -5.59
CA LEU A 92 0.00 7.42 -6.39
C LEU A 92 -0.27 8.76 -7.07
N LEU A 93 0.03 9.88 -6.40
CA LEU A 93 -0.10 11.21 -6.99
C LEU A 93 0.87 11.40 -8.17
N VAL A 94 2.14 11.01 -8.02
CA VAL A 94 3.13 11.07 -9.10
C VAL A 94 2.72 10.15 -10.25
N GLN A 95 2.29 8.93 -9.97
CA GLN A 95 1.84 7.96 -10.97
C GLN A 95 0.62 8.48 -11.75
N ALA A 96 -0.37 9.06 -11.08
CA ALA A 96 -1.55 9.61 -11.74
C ALA A 96 -1.23 10.83 -12.60
N LEU A 97 -0.38 11.76 -12.12
CA LEU A 97 -0.09 13.02 -12.81
C LEU A 97 1.01 12.91 -13.87
N ALA A 98 2.05 12.10 -13.62
CA ALA A 98 3.24 12.05 -14.48
C ALA A 98 3.26 10.81 -15.38
N LEU A 99 2.72 9.67 -14.94
CA LEU A 99 2.77 8.40 -15.65
C LEU A 99 1.43 8.01 -16.28
N GLY A 100 0.32 8.67 -15.91
CA GLY A 100 -1.02 8.31 -16.34
C GLY A 100 -1.49 6.95 -15.80
N GLU A 101 -0.89 6.47 -14.72
CA GLU A 101 -1.26 5.23 -14.06
C GLU A 101 -2.26 5.48 -12.92
N GLY A 102 -3.37 4.76 -12.94
CA GLY A 102 -4.52 5.05 -12.07
C GLY A 102 -5.29 6.28 -12.54
N GLY A 103 -6.26 6.74 -11.73
CA GLY A 103 -7.10 7.87 -12.05
C GLY A 103 -6.81 9.07 -11.14
N VAL A 104 -6.77 10.27 -11.70
CA VAL A 104 -6.69 11.52 -10.92
C VAL A 104 -7.96 11.68 -10.08
N THR A 105 -9.13 11.40 -10.65
CA THR A 105 -10.40 11.45 -9.92
C THR A 105 -10.51 10.29 -8.94
N ALA A 106 -9.95 9.12 -9.23
CA ALA A 106 -9.94 7.95 -8.36
C ALA A 106 -8.81 7.97 -7.31
N LEU A 107 -7.98 9.02 -7.28
CA LEU A 107 -6.81 9.11 -6.38
C LEU A 107 -7.18 8.86 -4.92
N GLY A 108 -8.26 9.47 -4.42
CA GLY A 108 -8.70 9.28 -3.04
C GLY A 108 -9.07 7.83 -2.72
N ALA A 109 -9.73 7.14 -3.63
CA ALA A 109 -10.06 5.73 -3.50
C ALA A 109 -8.81 4.84 -3.50
N ASN A 110 -7.86 5.09 -4.43
CA ASN A 110 -6.60 4.37 -4.51
C ASN A 110 -5.71 4.59 -3.26
N VAL A 111 -5.75 5.79 -2.67
CA VAL A 111 -5.05 6.08 -1.41
C VAL A 111 -5.72 5.37 -0.24
N LEU A 112 -7.04 5.29 -0.22
CA LEU A 112 -7.78 4.64 0.85
C LEU A 112 -7.46 3.13 0.91
N ASP A 113 -7.48 2.44 -0.23
CA ASP A 113 -7.21 1.00 -0.29
C ASP A 113 -5.72 0.65 -0.20
N MET A 114 -4.88 1.21 -1.07
CA MET A 114 -3.46 0.86 -1.20
C MET A 114 -2.56 1.58 -0.20
N GLY A 115 -2.97 2.75 0.28
CA GLY A 115 -2.20 3.53 1.25
C GLY A 115 -2.64 3.27 2.68
N ILE A 116 -3.89 3.58 3.01
CA ILE A 116 -4.38 3.61 4.38
C ILE A 116 -4.72 2.21 4.89
N VAL A 117 -5.65 1.52 4.22
CA VAL A 117 -6.11 0.18 4.67
C VAL A 117 -4.96 -0.81 4.65
N LEU A 118 -4.21 -0.88 3.56
CA LEU A 118 -3.06 -1.76 3.44
C LEU A 118 -2.05 -1.52 4.57
N SER A 119 -1.63 -0.28 4.78
CA SER A 119 -0.60 0.05 5.77
C SER A 119 -1.04 -0.25 7.20
N LEU A 120 -2.29 0.06 7.56
CA LEU A 120 -2.81 -0.20 8.90
C LEU A 120 -2.96 -1.70 9.16
N VAL A 121 -3.44 -2.49 8.19
CA VAL A 121 -3.58 -3.94 8.35
C VAL A 121 -2.23 -4.62 8.41
N VAL A 122 -1.26 -4.25 7.55
CA VAL A 122 0.12 -4.76 7.64
C VAL A 122 0.69 -4.54 9.03
N TYR A 123 0.58 -3.33 9.55
CA TYR A 123 1.09 -3.01 10.89
C TYR A 123 0.41 -3.80 12.00
N ALA A 124 -0.93 -3.85 12.01
CA ALA A 124 -1.69 -4.55 13.02
C ALA A 124 -1.39 -6.05 13.04
N VAL A 125 -1.36 -6.69 11.87
CA VAL A 125 -1.06 -8.11 11.74
C VAL A 125 0.40 -8.40 12.10
N TYR A 126 1.35 -7.54 11.68
CA TYR A 126 2.75 -7.70 12.07
C TYR A 126 2.91 -7.68 13.60
N LYS A 127 2.29 -6.72 14.30
CA LYS A 127 2.34 -6.66 15.77
C LYS A 127 1.73 -7.89 16.44
N LEU A 128 0.70 -8.46 15.85
CA LEU A 128 0.05 -9.66 16.38
C LEU A 128 0.95 -10.91 16.28
N PHE A 129 1.70 -11.06 15.19
CA PHE A 129 2.50 -12.24 14.89
C PHE A 129 4.00 -12.08 15.21
N SER A 130 4.49 -10.86 15.48
CA SER A 130 5.92 -10.59 15.73
C SER A 130 6.50 -11.31 16.95
N SER A 131 5.66 -11.67 17.92
CA SER A 131 6.06 -12.45 19.10
C SER A 131 6.29 -13.94 18.82
N ILE A 132 5.80 -14.47 17.69
CA ILE A 132 5.93 -15.88 17.31
C ILE A 132 7.22 -16.08 16.50
N ASP A 133 7.31 -15.43 15.36
CA ASP A 133 8.46 -15.45 14.48
C ASP A 133 8.42 -14.24 13.54
N ARG A 134 9.58 -13.58 13.36
CA ARG A 134 9.68 -12.38 12.54
C ARG A 134 9.37 -12.61 11.06
N ARG A 135 9.83 -13.73 10.49
CA ARG A 135 9.60 -14.06 9.07
C ARG A 135 8.12 -14.36 8.81
N ILE A 136 7.52 -15.13 9.72
CA ILE A 136 6.08 -15.41 9.68
C ILE A 136 5.29 -14.11 9.78
N ALA A 137 5.67 -13.23 10.70
CA ALA A 137 5.01 -11.93 10.88
C ALA A 137 5.09 -11.07 9.60
N ILE A 138 6.26 -10.97 8.95
CA ILE A 138 6.45 -10.24 7.70
C ILE A 138 5.57 -10.85 6.60
N PHE A 139 5.63 -12.16 6.42
CA PHE A 139 4.86 -12.84 5.37
C PHE A 139 3.36 -12.68 5.56
N VAL A 140 2.85 -13.06 6.72
CA VAL A 140 1.41 -13.05 7.00
C VAL A 140 0.86 -11.62 6.95
N SER A 141 1.58 -10.64 7.50
CA SER A 141 1.13 -9.25 7.47
C SER A 141 1.12 -8.66 6.05
N THR A 142 2.10 -8.99 5.21
CA THR A 142 2.10 -8.60 3.80
C THR A 142 0.89 -9.18 3.08
N VAL A 143 0.66 -10.50 3.21
CA VAL A 143 -0.46 -11.19 2.57
C VAL A 143 -1.80 -10.62 3.03
N MET A 144 -1.99 -10.50 4.34
CA MET A 144 -3.26 -9.97 4.91
C MET A 144 -3.49 -8.51 4.53
N GLY A 145 -2.45 -7.69 4.49
CA GLY A 145 -2.54 -6.29 4.07
C GLY A 145 -3.02 -6.15 2.62
N ILE A 146 -2.41 -6.89 1.70
CA ILE A 146 -2.80 -6.86 0.27
C ILE A 146 -4.21 -7.43 0.08
N ILE A 147 -4.58 -8.50 0.78
CA ILE A 147 -5.94 -9.03 0.73
C ILE A 147 -6.95 -8.00 1.27
N ALA A 148 -6.65 -7.33 2.38
CA ALA A 148 -7.53 -6.30 2.93
C ALA A 148 -7.71 -5.12 1.98
N ALA A 149 -6.63 -4.66 1.33
CA ALA A 149 -6.70 -3.64 0.29
C ALA A 149 -7.55 -4.12 -0.91
N THR A 150 -7.40 -5.38 -1.32
CA THR A 150 -8.22 -5.97 -2.38
C THR A 150 -9.71 -5.98 -2.04
N PHE A 151 -10.06 -6.36 -0.81
CA PHE A 151 -11.44 -6.28 -0.35
C PHE A 151 -11.97 -4.85 -0.30
N MET A 152 -11.15 -3.89 0.11
CA MET A 152 -11.53 -2.47 0.08
C MET A 152 -11.76 -1.99 -1.35
N GLN A 153 -10.91 -2.36 -2.30
CA GLN A 153 -11.11 -2.07 -3.72
C GLN A 153 -12.41 -2.68 -4.26
N ILE A 154 -12.66 -3.96 -3.96
CA ILE A 154 -13.91 -4.64 -4.34
C ILE A 154 -15.12 -3.90 -3.76
N PHE A 155 -15.06 -3.49 -2.51
CA PHE A 155 -16.13 -2.72 -1.85
C PHE A 155 -16.38 -1.38 -2.55
N ILE A 156 -15.34 -0.62 -2.86
CA ILE A 156 -15.43 0.65 -3.58
C ILE A 156 -16.08 0.45 -4.96
N LEU A 157 -15.61 -0.54 -5.74
CA LEU A 157 -16.13 -0.81 -7.08
C LEU A 157 -17.56 -1.37 -7.07
N ALA A 158 -17.92 -2.15 -6.06
CA ALA A 158 -19.28 -2.67 -5.89
C ALA A 158 -20.29 -1.53 -5.57
N ILE A 159 -19.91 -0.60 -4.67
CA ILE A 159 -20.75 0.59 -4.37
C ILE A 159 -20.89 1.49 -5.61
N ALA A 160 -19.84 1.60 -6.40
CA ALA A 160 -19.85 2.36 -7.65
C ALA A 160 -20.68 1.67 -8.76
N ASN A 161 -21.18 0.45 -8.54
CA ASN A 161 -21.82 -0.40 -9.56
C ASN A 161 -20.94 -0.60 -10.81
N ALA A 162 -19.60 -0.60 -10.65
CA ALA A 162 -18.67 -0.76 -11.75
C ALA A 162 -18.74 -2.19 -12.34
N SER A 163 -19.05 -3.20 -11.51
CA SER A 163 -19.29 -4.59 -11.93
C SER A 163 -20.05 -5.34 -10.83
N SER A 164 -20.52 -6.56 -11.14
CA SER A 164 -21.13 -7.40 -10.12
C SER A 164 -20.10 -7.87 -9.09
N LEU A 165 -20.54 -8.06 -7.84
CA LEU A 165 -19.68 -8.51 -6.75
C LEU A 165 -19.00 -9.86 -7.08
N GLU A 166 -19.74 -10.77 -7.74
CA GLU A 166 -19.22 -12.08 -8.14
C GLU A 166 -18.04 -11.94 -9.13
N VAL A 167 -18.18 -11.08 -10.13
CA VAL A 167 -17.12 -10.82 -11.12
C VAL A 167 -15.90 -10.16 -10.45
N LEU A 168 -16.12 -9.19 -9.55
CA LEU A 168 -15.03 -8.54 -8.84
C LEU A 168 -14.26 -9.52 -7.95
N LEU A 169 -14.95 -10.37 -7.20
CA LEU A 169 -14.32 -11.38 -6.36
C LEU A 169 -13.55 -12.41 -7.21
N ALA A 170 -14.17 -12.93 -8.26
CA ALA A 170 -13.56 -13.96 -9.11
C ALA A 170 -12.35 -13.44 -9.88
N SER A 171 -12.33 -12.16 -10.27
CA SER A 171 -11.23 -11.59 -11.06
C SER A 171 -10.09 -11.02 -10.19
N LEU A 172 -10.41 -10.28 -9.12
CA LEU A 172 -9.39 -9.57 -8.36
C LEU A 172 -8.73 -10.44 -7.29
N LEU A 173 -9.49 -11.22 -6.54
CA LEU A 173 -8.98 -11.92 -5.37
C LEU A 173 -7.91 -12.98 -5.69
N PRO A 174 -8.08 -13.89 -6.68
CA PRO A 174 -7.04 -14.87 -7.01
C PRO A 174 -5.75 -14.21 -7.51
N TYR A 175 -5.89 -13.15 -8.30
CA TYR A 175 -4.77 -12.42 -8.85
C TYR A 175 -3.95 -11.75 -7.74
N TYR A 176 -4.60 -10.97 -6.86
CA TYR A 176 -3.88 -10.27 -5.78
C TYR A 176 -3.42 -11.21 -4.67
N LEU A 177 -4.04 -12.38 -4.49
CA LEU A 177 -3.50 -13.41 -3.61
C LEU A 177 -2.15 -13.93 -4.12
N MET A 178 -2.02 -14.15 -5.43
CA MET A 178 -0.73 -14.55 -6.02
C MET A 178 0.34 -13.46 -5.82
N VAL A 179 0.00 -12.20 -6.10
CA VAL A 179 0.92 -11.06 -5.86
C VAL A 179 1.31 -10.97 -4.39
N ALA A 180 0.35 -11.11 -3.48
CA ALA A 180 0.57 -11.04 -2.03
C ALA A 180 1.56 -12.10 -1.53
N ILE A 181 1.44 -13.34 -2.02
CA ILE A 181 2.36 -14.43 -1.67
C ILE A 181 3.76 -14.12 -2.20
N MET A 182 3.89 -13.70 -3.45
CA MET A 182 5.19 -13.36 -4.04
C MET A 182 5.85 -12.18 -3.30
N GLU A 183 5.10 -11.12 -3.04
CA GLU A 183 5.59 -9.94 -2.32
C GLU A 183 5.94 -10.27 -0.86
N GLY A 184 5.17 -11.13 -0.21
CA GLY A 184 5.46 -11.61 1.14
C GLY A 184 6.81 -12.33 1.23
N ILE A 185 7.15 -13.17 0.24
CA ILE A 185 8.46 -13.85 0.16
C ILE A 185 9.58 -12.83 -0.07
N ILE A 186 9.38 -11.92 -1.02
CA ILE A 186 10.37 -10.87 -1.34
C ILE A 186 10.61 -9.97 -0.12
N ASN A 187 9.57 -9.58 0.60
CA ASN A 187 9.68 -8.76 1.79
C ASN A 187 10.48 -9.45 2.91
N ILE A 188 10.35 -10.78 3.10
CA ILE A 188 11.21 -11.51 4.05
C ILE A 188 12.68 -11.34 3.66
N VAL A 189 13.03 -11.57 2.39
CA VAL A 189 14.41 -11.49 1.91
C VAL A 189 14.98 -10.09 2.10
N ILE A 190 14.23 -9.07 1.68
CA ILE A 190 14.67 -7.66 1.81
C ILE A 190 14.84 -7.27 3.28
N MET A 191 13.87 -7.62 4.14
CA MET A 191 13.92 -7.27 5.56
C MET A 191 15.04 -7.99 6.30
N GLU A 192 15.36 -9.23 5.92
CA GLU A 192 16.54 -9.94 6.43
C GLU A 192 17.85 -9.25 6.03
N PHE A 193 17.92 -8.79 4.78
CA PHE A 193 19.09 -8.07 4.28
C PHE A 193 19.27 -6.73 5.01
N ILE A 194 18.22 -5.92 5.13
CA ILE A 194 18.25 -4.64 5.84
C ILE A 194 18.68 -4.83 7.30
N SER A 195 18.14 -5.83 7.99
CA SER A 195 18.45 -6.05 9.40
C SER A 195 19.92 -6.47 9.65
N ARG A 196 20.58 -7.07 8.65
CA ARG A 196 22.01 -7.39 8.73
C ARG A 196 22.90 -6.19 8.47
N MET A 197 22.42 -5.20 7.71
CA MET A 197 23.19 -3.98 7.43
C MET A 197 23.06 -2.96 8.56
N ASP A 198 21.85 -2.60 8.93
CA ASP A 198 21.56 -1.65 9.99
C ASP A 198 20.12 -1.82 10.52
N ALA A 199 19.98 -2.52 11.64
CA ALA A 199 18.69 -2.69 12.30
C ALA A 199 18.07 -1.36 12.81
N SER A 200 18.87 -0.29 12.94
CA SER A 200 18.39 1.01 13.40
C SER A 200 17.44 1.72 12.43
N ILE A 201 17.41 1.27 11.17
CA ILE A 201 16.54 1.81 10.12
C ILE A 201 15.08 1.38 10.31
N LEU A 202 14.85 0.25 10.99
CA LEU A 202 13.53 -0.36 11.13
C LEU A 202 12.72 0.30 12.24
N ASP A 203 11.66 1.00 11.87
CA ASP A 203 10.80 1.73 12.80
C ASP A 203 9.73 0.83 13.45
N ILE A 204 9.28 -0.20 12.74
CA ILE A 204 8.23 -1.10 13.22
C ILE A 204 8.65 -1.91 14.45
N GLU A 205 9.96 -2.12 14.62
CA GLU A 205 10.51 -2.84 15.77
C GLU A 205 10.71 -1.95 17.00
N LYS A 206 10.66 -0.61 16.83
CA LYS A 206 10.85 0.37 17.91
C LYS A 206 9.55 0.78 18.62
N VAL A 207 8.41 0.30 18.16
CA VAL A 207 7.07 0.54 18.70
C VAL A 207 6.53 -0.75 19.29
#